data_cf41c265f8e40c0d7b57904c5999d08a
#
_entry.id   cf41c265f8e40c0d7b57904c5999d08a
#
_cell.length_a   1.000
_cell.length_b   1.000
_cell.length_c   1.000
_cell.angle_alpha   90.00
_cell.angle_beta   90.00
_cell.angle_gamma   90.00
#
_symmetry.space_group_name_H-M   'P 1'
#
loop_
_entity.id
_entity.type
_entity.pdbx_description
1 polymer ?
#
loop_
_entity_poly.entity_id
_entity_poly.type
_entity_poly.pdbx_seq_one_letter_code
_entity_poly.pdbx_strand_id
1 'polypeptide(L)'
;YSLKKTIYDDGFIDEQGIEEIRKGIPEISFKQEYLCEFLDDSLSFFQGYSNCFDIDAYDDGERCWIGVDLSGDGEDSTILTKINKSGQVKQYVISGTLDMKYREIASIIDSSNPIACYLENNGIGAPMINEIKKLSKLKARIYEWSTNNTSKEEIITDLAMGIVNREVHFEKDNRRLYTELGDFAVSISKSRKMTFASAHGHDDTVM
;
A
#
# COMPACT_ATOMS: atom_id res chain seq x y z
N TYR A 1 -38.42 7.69 6.28
CA TYR A 1 -38.19 7.80 4.83
C TYR A 1 -36.69 7.89 4.60
N SER A 2 -36.13 6.94 3.88
CA SER A 2 -34.78 7.03 3.33
C SER A 2 -34.88 7.35 1.84
N LEU A 3 -34.22 8.39 1.36
CA LEU A 3 -34.10 8.71 -0.04
C LEU A 3 -32.72 8.24 -0.50
N LYS A 4 -32.67 7.28 -1.45
CA LYS A 4 -31.44 6.91 -2.14
C LYS A 4 -31.34 7.78 -3.40
N LYS A 5 -30.25 8.54 -3.55
CA LYS A 5 -29.97 9.35 -4.72
C LYS A 5 -28.55 9.05 -5.18
N THR A 6 -28.40 8.68 -6.44
CA THR A 6 -27.13 8.29 -7.03
C THR A 6 -26.60 9.40 -7.92
N ILE A 7 -25.35 9.28 -8.39
CA ILE A 7 -24.77 10.22 -9.33
C ILE A 7 -25.58 10.34 -10.65
N TYR A 8 -26.30 9.29 -11.02
CA TYR A 8 -27.14 9.27 -12.22
C TYR A 8 -28.45 10.08 -12.06
N ASP A 9 -28.87 10.34 -10.82
CA ASP A 9 -30.14 11.03 -10.53
C ASP A 9 -30.01 12.55 -10.48
N ASP A 10 -28.77 13.07 -10.39
CA ASP A 10 -28.53 14.51 -10.20
C ASP A 10 -28.49 15.31 -11.49
N GLY A 11 -28.11 14.70 -12.62
CA GLY A 11 -28.02 15.36 -13.92
C GLY A 11 -26.97 16.49 -14.02
N PHE A 12 -26.11 16.66 -13.01
CA PHE A 12 -25.03 17.67 -12.99
C PHE A 12 -23.80 17.24 -13.78
N ILE A 13 -23.60 15.93 -13.93
CA ILE A 13 -22.46 15.34 -14.63
C ILE A 13 -23.04 14.48 -15.75
N ASP A 14 -22.50 14.64 -16.96
CA ASP A 14 -22.89 13.82 -18.09
C ASP A 14 -22.33 12.39 -18.01
N GLU A 15 -22.84 11.50 -18.86
CA GLU A 15 -22.44 10.10 -18.85
C GLU A 15 -20.93 9.90 -19.06
N GLN A 16 -20.29 10.77 -19.84
CA GLN A 16 -18.86 10.71 -20.09
C GLN A 16 -18.08 11.07 -18.82
N GLY A 17 -18.49 12.13 -18.12
CA GLY A 17 -17.88 12.53 -16.84
C GLY A 17 -18.05 11.48 -15.76
N ILE A 18 -19.22 10.80 -15.71
CA ILE A 18 -19.46 9.69 -14.78
C ILE A 18 -18.52 8.52 -15.08
N GLU A 19 -18.33 8.19 -16.37
CA GLU A 19 -17.43 7.10 -16.76
C GLU A 19 -15.96 7.44 -16.51
N GLU A 20 -15.55 8.70 -16.61
CA GLU A 20 -14.20 9.17 -16.23
C GLU A 20 -13.97 9.03 -14.72
N ILE A 21 -14.94 9.43 -13.91
CA ILE A 21 -14.87 9.24 -12.45
C ILE A 21 -14.76 7.75 -12.13
N ARG A 22 -15.60 6.92 -12.74
CA ARG A 22 -15.60 5.47 -12.50
C ARG A 22 -14.29 4.80 -12.86
N LYS A 23 -13.60 5.26 -13.91
CA LYS A 23 -12.28 4.75 -14.30
C LYS A 23 -11.14 5.23 -13.38
N GLY A 24 -11.34 6.35 -12.68
CA GLY A 24 -10.35 6.98 -11.83
C GLY A 24 -10.33 6.47 -10.38
N ILE A 25 -11.30 5.65 -9.98
CA ILE A 25 -11.41 5.14 -8.61
C ILE A 25 -11.78 3.64 -8.59
N PRO A 26 -11.45 2.90 -7.51
CA PRO A 26 -11.87 1.52 -7.34
C PRO A 26 -13.39 1.38 -7.45
N GLU A 27 -13.86 0.31 -8.11
CA GLU A 27 -15.30 0.04 -8.32
C GLU A 27 -16.07 -0.01 -6.98
N ILE A 28 -15.43 -0.51 -5.91
CA ILE A 28 -16.02 -0.55 -4.57
C ILE A 28 -16.30 0.86 -4.04
N SER A 29 -15.35 1.78 -4.21
CA SER A 29 -15.51 3.19 -3.82
C SER A 29 -16.58 3.87 -4.66
N PHE A 30 -16.61 3.60 -5.99
CA PHE A 30 -17.65 4.13 -6.86
C PHE A 30 -19.05 3.69 -6.44
N LYS A 31 -19.23 2.41 -6.11
CA LYS A 31 -20.50 1.88 -5.62
C LYS A 31 -20.94 2.51 -4.31
N GLN A 32 -20.04 2.66 -3.35
CA GLN A 32 -20.36 3.25 -2.04
C GLN A 32 -20.68 4.74 -2.15
N GLU A 33 -19.82 5.51 -2.80
CA GLU A 33 -19.92 6.98 -2.78
C GLU A 33 -20.91 7.53 -3.79
N TYR A 34 -20.98 6.93 -4.97
CA TYR A 34 -21.75 7.46 -6.07
C TYR A 34 -23.06 6.71 -6.36
N LEU A 35 -23.13 5.42 -5.99
CA LEU A 35 -24.35 4.62 -6.13
C LEU A 35 -25.09 4.42 -4.81
N CYS A 36 -24.54 4.88 -3.69
CA CYS A 36 -25.12 4.69 -2.35
C CYS A 36 -25.43 3.19 -2.08
N GLU A 37 -24.56 2.30 -2.52
CA GLU A 37 -24.68 0.86 -2.25
C GLU A 37 -24.02 0.54 -0.91
N PHE A 38 -24.77 -0.17 -0.05
CA PHE A 38 -24.19 -0.78 1.14
C PHE A 38 -23.51 -2.06 0.68
N LEU A 39 -22.20 -2.09 0.76
CA LEU A 39 -21.42 -3.28 0.42
C LEU A 39 -21.34 -4.18 1.67
N ASP A 40 -21.37 -5.47 1.42
CA ASP A 40 -21.15 -6.46 2.46
C ASP A 40 -19.69 -6.34 2.95
N ASP A 41 -19.47 -6.25 4.26
CA ASP A 41 -18.14 -6.11 4.89
C ASP A 41 -17.19 -7.28 4.57
N SER A 42 -17.69 -8.31 3.89
CA SER A 42 -16.94 -9.49 3.47
C SER A 42 -16.12 -9.32 2.18
N LEU A 43 -16.24 -8.19 1.46
CA LEU A 43 -15.51 -7.98 0.20
C LEU A 43 -14.23 -7.17 0.45
N SER A 44 -13.08 -7.76 0.11
CA SER A 44 -11.81 -7.05 0.10
C SER A 44 -11.87 -5.77 -0.72
N PHE A 45 -11.23 -4.71 -0.23
CA PHE A 45 -11.06 -3.46 -0.97
C PHE A 45 -10.29 -3.64 -2.28
N PHE A 46 -9.31 -4.54 -2.29
CA PHE A 46 -8.44 -4.80 -3.44
C PHE A 46 -9.04 -5.85 -4.38
N GLN A 47 -9.97 -5.42 -5.23
CA GLN A 47 -10.65 -6.32 -6.17
C GLN A 47 -9.69 -6.91 -7.20
N GLY A 48 -9.74 -8.24 -7.36
CA GLY A 48 -8.93 -8.95 -8.36
C GLY A 48 -7.45 -9.13 -7.98
N TYR A 49 -7.06 -8.81 -6.75
CA TYR A 49 -5.68 -8.93 -6.26
C TYR A 49 -5.05 -10.31 -6.50
N SER A 50 -5.85 -11.37 -6.41
CA SER A 50 -5.38 -12.75 -6.63
C SER A 50 -4.76 -12.97 -8.01
N ASN A 51 -5.17 -12.19 -9.02
CA ASN A 51 -4.63 -12.28 -10.37
C ASN A 51 -3.24 -11.62 -10.53
N CYS A 52 -2.82 -10.84 -9.54
CA CYS A 52 -1.52 -10.17 -9.53
C CYS A 52 -0.41 -11.03 -8.90
N PHE A 53 -0.75 -12.19 -8.30
CA PHE A 53 0.23 -13.17 -7.81
C PHE A 53 0.66 -14.10 -8.94
N ASP A 54 1.42 -13.56 -9.89
CA ASP A 54 1.68 -14.18 -11.19
C ASP A 54 3.16 -14.37 -11.52
N ILE A 55 4.10 -13.84 -10.72
CA ILE A 55 5.53 -14.03 -10.90
C ILE A 55 6.10 -15.13 -9.99
N ASP A 56 7.08 -15.90 -10.51
CA ASP A 56 7.79 -16.93 -9.74
C ASP A 56 8.96 -16.33 -8.94
N ALA A 57 9.56 -15.25 -9.44
CA ALA A 57 10.65 -14.53 -8.77
C ALA A 57 10.72 -13.09 -9.26
N TYR A 58 11.16 -12.22 -8.36
CA TYR A 58 11.42 -10.80 -8.63
C TYR A 58 12.69 -10.63 -9.48
N ASP A 59 12.67 -9.76 -10.48
CA ASP A 59 13.84 -9.42 -11.29
C ASP A 59 14.68 -8.33 -10.58
N ASP A 60 15.77 -8.76 -9.94
CA ASP A 60 16.73 -7.88 -9.28
C ASP A 60 17.62 -7.08 -10.25
N GLY A 61 17.59 -7.37 -11.57
CA GLY A 61 18.34 -6.64 -12.60
C GLY A 61 17.73 -5.28 -12.97
N GLU A 62 16.46 -5.06 -12.68
CA GLU A 62 15.81 -3.79 -12.96
C GLU A 62 16.02 -2.75 -11.85
N ARG A 63 15.99 -1.46 -12.24
CA ARG A 63 15.99 -0.36 -11.27
C ARG A 63 14.69 -0.35 -10.47
N CYS A 64 14.80 -0.13 -9.17
CA CYS A 64 13.66 -0.19 -8.26
C CYS A 64 13.52 1.07 -7.39
N TRP A 65 12.38 1.18 -6.76
CA TRP A 65 12.11 2.01 -5.58
C TRP A 65 11.95 1.13 -4.36
N ILE A 66 12.20 1.68 -3.19
CA ILE A 66 12.04 0.99 -1.92
C ILE A 66 11.15 1.82 -1.00
N GLY A 67 10.17 1.18 -0.39
CA GLY A 67 9.39 1.67 0.74
C GLY A 67 9.72 0.87 2.00
N VAL A 68 9.80 1.53 3.14
CA VAL A 68 10.05 0.85 4.42
C VAL A 68 9.10 1.36 5.49
N ASP A 69 8.27 0.46 6.00
CA ASP A 69 7.49 0.66 7.22
C ASP A 69 8.32 0.20 8.41
N LEU A 70 8.68 1.14 9.30
CA LEU A 70 9.59 0.92 10.40
C LEU A 70 8.83 0.55 11.67
N SER A 71 9.05 -0.65 12.19
CA SER A 71 8.61 -1.04 13.52
C SER A 71 9.71 -0.81 14.58
N GLY A 72 9.29 -0.46 15.81
CA GLY A 72 10.19 -0.31 16.94
C GLY A 72 10.73 -1.64 17.51
N ASP A 73 11.21 -1.58 18.75
CA ASP A 73 11.49 -2.77 19.55
C ASP A 73 10.16 -3.41 19.95
N GLY A 74 9.91 -4.63 19.51
CA GLY A 74 8.68 -5.36 19.80
C GLY A 74 8.45 -6.53 18.86
N GLU A 75 7.25 -7.09 18.93
CA GLU A 75 6.80 -8.19 18.07
C GLU A 75 6.47 -7.74 16.64
N ASP A 76 6.28 -6.42 16.43
CA ASP A 76 5.94 -5.88 15.11
C ASP A 76 7.13 -6.00 14.16
N SER A 77 6.83 -6.44 12.95
CA SER A 77 7.83 -6.61 11.90
C SER A 77 8.03 -5.29 11.14
N THR A 78 9.29 -4.97 10.83
CA THR A 78 9.60 -3.96 9.81
C THR A 78 9.41 -4.59 8.44
N ILE A 79 8.67 -3.93 7.57
CA ILE A 79 8.45 -4.38 6.20
C ILE A 79 9.22 -3.48 5.24
N LEU A 80 10.05 -4.11 4.40
CA LEU A 80 10.72 -3.43 3.29
C LEU A 80 10.16 -3.96 1.98
N THR A 81 9.59 -3.08 1.19
CA THR A 81 8.99 -3.40 -0.11
C THR A 81 9.82 -2.79 -1.24
N LYS A 82 10.21 -3.61 -2.21
CA LYS A 82 10.83 -3.18 -3.48
C LYS A 82 9.79 -3.26 -4.58
N ILE A 83 9.74 -2.23 -5.43
CA ILE A 83 9.00 -2.26 -6.70
C ILE A 83 9.93 -1.86 -7.84
N ASN A 84 9.98 -2.64 -8.91
CA ASN A 84 10.76 -2.31 -10.10
C ASN A 84 9.91 -1.61 -11.17
N LYS A 85 10.53 -1.21 -12.28
CA LYS A 85 9.85 -0.51 -13.36
C LYS A 85 8.76 -1.32 -14.07
N SER A 86 8.89 -2.64 -14.05
CA SER A 86 7.90 -3.57 -14.60
C SER A 86 6.74 -3.85 -13.64
N GLY A 87 6.68 -3.16 -12.48
CA GLY A 87 5.63 -3.35 -11.48
C GLY A 87 5.80 -4.59 -10.61
N GLN A 88 6.92 -5.32 -10.74
CA GLN A 88 7.17 -6.47 -9.87
C GLN A 88 7.49 -6.01 -8.45
N VAL A 89 6.91 -6.69 -7.47
CA VAL A 89 7.02 -6.37 -6.05
C VAL A 89 7.67 -7.51 -5.28
N LYS A 90 8.66 -7.16 -4.45
CA LYS A 90 9.28 -8.08 -3.50
C LYS A 90 9.28 -7.48 -2.11
N GLN A 91 8.94 -8.29 -1.13
CA GLN A 91 8.89 -7.86 0.26
C GLN A 91 9.88 -8.62 1.14
N TYR A 92 10.41 -7.92 2.12
CA TYR A 92 11.27 -8.47 3.17
C TYR A 92 10.62 -8.18 4.53
N VAL A 93 10.44 -9.22 5.31
CA VAL A 93 9.99 -9.13 6.70
C VAL A 93 11.23 -9.14 7.59
N ILE A 94 11.57 -8.00 8.16
CA ILE A 94 12.80 -7.79 8.93
C ILE A 94 12.46 -7.80 10.42
N SER A 95 13.07 -8.72 11.14
CA SER A 95 12.85 -8.93 12.57
C SER A 95 14.16 -8.87 13.35
N GLY A 96 14.08 -8.78 14.67
CA GLY A 96 15.23 -8.78 15.55
C GLY A 96 15.43 -7.45 16.28
N THR A 97 16.63 -7.23 16.84
CA THR A 97 16.95 -5.97 17.53
C THR A 97 17.03 -4.80 16.56
N LEU A 98 16.87 -3.58 17.06
CA LEU A 98 16.96 -2.37 16.23
C LEU A 98 18.27 -2.29 15.45
N ASP A 99 19.41 -2.61 16.06
CA ASP A 99 20.71 -2.59 15.36
C ASP A 99 20.76 -3.61 14.21
N MET A 100 20.17 -4.80 14.38
CA MET A 100 20.06 -5.79 13.32
C MET A 100 19.17 -5.28 12.20
N LYS A 101 18.00 -4.74 12.53
CA LYS A 101 17.07 -4.16 11.54
C LYS A 101 17.75 -3.05 10.72
N TYR A 102 18.46 -2.11 11.36
CA TYR A 102 19.16 -1.02 10.67
C TYR A 102 20.21 -1.53 9.68
N ARG A 103 21.01 -2.51 10.09
CA ARG A 103 22.05 -3.11 9.24
C ARG A 103 21.45 -3.85 8.05
N GLU A 104 20.40 -4.61 8.28
CA GLU A 104 19.72 -5.35 7.22
C GLU A 104 19.07 -4.41 6.21
N ILE A 105 18.32 -3.39 6.67
CA ILE A 105 17.73 -2.37 5.79
C ILE A 105 18.81 -1.67 4.96
N ALA A 106 19.90 -1.20 5.60
CA ALA A 106 20.99 -0.53 4.90
C ALA A 106 21.66 -1.46 3.86
N SER A 107 21.84 -2.74 4.19
CA SER A 107 22.39 -3.75 3.29
C SER A 107 21.51 -3.98 2.06
N ILE A 108 20.19 -4.10 2.27
CA ILE A 108 19.23 -4.27 1.17
C ILE A 108 19.21 -3.02 0.28
N ILE A 109 19.20 -1.81 0.85
CA ILE A 109 19.26 -0.55 0.10
C ILE A 109 20.54 -0.51 -0.75
N ASP A 110 21.68 -0.80 -0.16
CA ASP A 110 22.98 -0.73 -0.84
C ASP A 110 23.10 -1.76 -1.96
N SER A 111 22.62 -2.99 -1.74
CA SER A 111 22.65 -4.07 -2.76
C SER A 111 21.65 -3.86 -3.88
N SER A 112 20.49 -3.30 -3.58
CA SER A 112 19.43 -3.04 -4.57
C SER A 112 19.71 -1.81 -5.43
N ASN A 113 20.56 -0.89 -5.00
CA ASN A 113 20.88 0.36 -5.70
C ASN A 113 19.63 1.12 -6.21
N PRO A 114 18.64 1.41 -5.34
CA PRO A 114 17.35 1.95 -5.76
C PRO A 114 17.46 3.36 -6.36
N ILE A 115 16.42 3.74 -7.11
CA ILE A 115 16.26 5.13 -7.59
C ILE A 115 16.03 6.05 -6.39
N ALA A 116 15.14 5.64 -5.49
CA ALA A 116 14.83 6.30 -4.22
C ALA A 116 14.37 5.27 -3.19
N CYS A 117 14.56 5.59 -1.92
CA CYS A 117 14.11 4.81 -0.79
C CYS A 117 13.34 5.74 0.16
N TYR A 118 12.09 5.41 0.47
CA TYR A 118 11.24 6.16 1.37
C TYR A 118 11.04 5.37 2.66
N LEU A 119 11.38 6.00 3.79
CA LEU A 119 11.22 5.41 5.11
C LEU A 119 10.15 6.19 5.88
N GLU A 120 9.18 5.46 6.44
CA GLU A 120 8.12 6.09 7.20
C GLU A 120 8.65 6.70 8.50
N ASN A 121 8.36 8.00 8.72
CA ASN A 121 8.79 8.78 9.87
C ASN A 121 7.62 9.05 10.83
N ASN A 122 6.79 8.05 11.11
CA ASN A 122 5.73 8.18 12.11
C ASN A 122 6.25 7.71 13.49
N GLY A 123 5.95 8.50 14.52
CA GLY A 123 6.37 8.16 15.89
C GLY A 123 7.89 8.16 16.11
N ILE A 124 8.48 6.97 16.22
CA ILE A 124 9.92 6.78 16.51
C ILE A 124 10.81 6.72 15.27
N GLY A 125 10.24 6.94 14.08
CA GLY A 125 10.97 6.73 12.81
C GLY A 125 12.20 7.61 12.61
N ALA A 126 12.18 8.90 13.01
CA ALA A 126 13.29 9.82 12.74
C ALA A 126 14.67 9.38 13.31
N PRO A 127 14.81 8.93 14.56
CA PRO A 127 16.07 8.37 15.05
C PRO A 127 16.52 7.14 14.26
N MET A 128 15.58 6.25 13.92
CA MET A 128 15.87 5.02 13.17
C MET A 128 16.40 5.34 11.77
N ILE A 129 15.74 6.26 11.07
CA ILE A 129 16.15 6.70 9.72
C ILE A 129 17.57 7.28 9.76
N ASN A 130 17.92 8.06 10.77
CA ASN A 130 19.25 8.61 10.92
C ASN A 130 20.32 7.52 11.09
N GLU A 131 20.05 6.47 11.87
CA GLU A 131 20.97 5.33 12.00
C GLU A 131 21.12 4.55 10.68
N ILE A 132 20.03 4.30 9.97
CA ILE A 132 20.07 3.67 8.64
C ILE A 132 20.90 4.50 7.65
N LYS A 133 20.70 5.85 7.63
CA LYS A 133 21.48 6.77 6.78
C LYS A 133 22.98 6.77 7.10
N LYS A 134 23.36 6.53 8.36
CA LYS A 134 24.80 6.41 8.74
C LYS A 134 25.42 5.12 8.21
N LEU A 135 24.65 4.03 8.14
CA LEU A 135 25.12 2.71 7.74
C LEU A 135 25.14 2.54 6.22
N SER A 136 24.19 3.16 5.49
CA SER A 136 24.08 3.02 4.04
C SER A 136 25.07 3.91 3.29
N LYS A 137 25.66 3.36 2.22
CA LYS A 137 26.47 4.10 1.24
C LYS A 137 25.62 5.01 0.35
N LEU A 138 24.33 4.73 0.24
CA LEU A 138 23.36 5.44 -0.62
C LEU A 138 22.47 6.43 0.16
N LYS A 139 22.98 6.97 1.27
CA LYS A 139 22.24 7.89 2.16
C LYS A 139 21.55 9.06 1.43
N ALA A 140 22.09 9.53 0.30
CA ALA A 140 21.51 10.61 -0.49
C ALA A 140 20.22 10.20 -1.23
N ARG A 141 19.90 8.91 -1.29
CA ARG A 141 18.67 8.38 -1.90
C ARG A 141 17.63 7.96 -0.86
N ILE A 142 17.91 8.18 0.44
CA ILE A 142 17.02 7.84 1.53
C ILE A 142 16.25 9.09 1.94
N TYR A 143 14.95 9.07 1.74
CA TYR A 143 14.00 10.14 2.04
C TYR A 143 13.10 9.74 3.20
N GLU A 144 12.71 10.72 3.99
CA GLU A 144 11.72 10.55 5.04
C GLU A 144 10.33 10.77 4.46
N TRP A 145 9.39 9.93 4.86
CA TRP A 145 7.99 10.02 4.47
C TRP A 145 7.12 10.04 5.73
N SER A 146 6.16 10.95 5.78
CA SER A 146 5.19 11.01 6.87
C SER A 146 3.80 10.73 6.32
N THR A 147 3.18 9.69 6.83
CA THR A 147 1.83 9.28 6.46
C THR A 147 0.80 10.03 7.29
N ASN A 148 -0.20 10.59 6.64
CA ASN A 148 -1.41 11.11 7.25
C ASN A 148 -2.63 10.46 6.58
N ASN A 149 -3.83 10.72 7.11
CA ASN A 149 -5.04 10.07 6.60
C ASN A 149 -5.27 10.28 5.09
N THR A 150 -4.96 11.47 4.58
CA THR A 150 -5.12 11.78 3.14
C THR A 150 -4.09 11.05 2.29
N SER A 151 -2.81 11.09 2.68
CA SER A 151 -1.76 10.39 1.93
C SER A 151 -1.91 8.87 2.04
N LYS A 152 -2.45 8.34 3.15
CA LYS A 152 -2.79 6.92 3.28
C LYS A 152 -3.88 6.52 2.29
N GLU A 153 -4.94 7.34 2.20
CA GLU A 153 -6.03 7.12 1.25
C GLU A 153 -5.55 7.13 -0.21
N GLU A 154 -4.70 8.10 -0.57
CA GLU A 154 -4.09 8.19 -1.90
C GLU A 154 -3.28 6.93 -2.24
N ILE A 155 -2.35 6.53 -1.37
CA ILE A 155 -1.49 5.34 -1.60
C ILE A 155 -2.32 4.07 -1.76
N ILE A 156 -3.33 3.87 -0.90
CA ILE A 156 -4.20 2.68 -0.95
C ILE A 156 -5.05 2.68 -2.22
N THR A 157 -5.55 3.85 -2.63
CA THR A 157 -6.31 4.00 -3.89
C THR A 157 -5.43 3.71 -5.10
N ASP A 158 -4.20 4.24 -5.13
CA ASP A 158 -3.23 3.98 -6.20
C ASP A 158 -2.88 2.49 -6.29
N LEU A 159 -2.66 1.83 -5.15
CA LEU A 159 -2.42 0.38 -5.13
C LEU A 159 -3.62 -0.39 -5.68
N ALA A 160 -4.84 -0.03 -5.27
CA ALA A 160 -6.05 -0.68 -5.75
C ALA A 160 -6.22 -0.51 -7.27
N MET A 161 -5.91 0.67 -7.80
CA MET A 161 -5.93 0.90 -9.26
C MET A 161 -4.83 0.12 -9.97
N GLY A 162 -3.61 0.07 -9.42
CA GLY A 162 -2.52 -0.74 -9.96
C GLY A 162 -2.87 -2.23 -10.01
N ILE A 163 -3.60 -2.74 -9.01
CA ILE A 163 -4.10 -4.12 -8.99
C ILE A 163 -5.16 -4.35 -10.08
N VAL A 164 -6.16 -3.47 -10.18
CA VAL A 164 -7.23 -3.58 -11.19
C VAL A 164 -6.65 -3.52 -12.61
N ASN A 165 -5.68 -2.63 -12.84
CA ASN A 165 -5.03 -2.45 -14.13
C ASN A 165 -3.96 -3.52 -14.42
N ARG A 166 -3.64 -4.38 -13.44
CA ARG A 166 -2.53 -5.35 -13.52
C ARG A 166 -1.17 -4.70 -13.81
N GLU A 167 -0.93 -3.59 -13.14
CA GLU A 167 0.35 -2.85 -13.19
C GLU A 167 1.30 -3.27 -12.07
N VAL A 168 0.83 -4.09 -11.12
CA VAL A 168 1.62 -4.66 -10.02
C VAL A 168 1.60 -6.18 -10.09
N HIS A 169 2.77 -6.80 -9.80
CA HIS A 169 2.99 -8.24 -9.91
C HIS A 169 3.67 -8.74 -8.63
N PHE A 170 3.02 -9.65 -7.93
CA PHE A 170 3.50 -10.22 -6.67
C PHE A 170 4.05 -11.63 -6.87
N GLU A 171 5.03 -12.01 -6.04
CA GLU A 171 5.54 -13.38 -5.99
C GLU A 171 4.43 -14.33 -5.54
N LYS A 172 4.24 -15.44 -6.26
CA LYS A 172 3.17 -16.44 -6.04
C LYS A 172 3.17 -17.06 -4.63
N ASP A 173 4.33 -17.08 -3.99
CA ASP A 173 4.51 -17.67 -2.66
C ASP A 173 4.38 -16.65 -1.53
N ASN A 174 4.17 -15.37 -1.80
CA ASN A 174 3.94 -14.35 -0.78
C ASN A 174 2.54 -14.47 -0.16
N ARG A 175 2.37 -15.50 0.69
CA ARG A 175 1.08 -15.82 1.34
C ARG A 175 0.65 -14.75 2.33
N ARG A 176 1.60 -14.08 2.98
CA ARG A 176 1.28 -13.03 3.95
C ARG A 176 0.57 -11.87 3.24
N LEU A 177 1.18 -11.29 2.22
CA LEU A 177 0.57 -10.22 1.42
C LEU A 177 -0.78 -10.66 0.81
N TYR A 178 -0.86 -11.91 0.32
CA TYR A 178 -2.10 -12.45 -0.23
C TYR A 178 -3.25 -12.41 0.79
N THR A 179 -2.97 -12.83 2.02
CA THR A 179 -3.97 -12.84 3.11
C THR A 179 -4.31 -11.41 3.53
N GLU A 180 -3.32 -10.54 3.75
CA GLU A 180 -3.54 -9.17 4.18
C GLU A 180 -4.32 -8.36 3.13
N LEU A 181 -4.05 -8.52 1.83
CA LEU A 181 -4.86 -7.91 0.76
C LEU A 181 -6.30 -8.44 0.76
N GLY A 182 -6.49 -9.73 1.03
CA GLY A 182 -7.81 -10.34 1.12
C GLY A 182 -8.64 -9.83 2.29
N ASP A 183 -7.99 -9.61 3.42
CA ASP A 183 -8.62 -9.16 4.67
C ASP A 183 -8.73 -7.64 4.79
N PHE A 184 -8.20 -6.90 3.82
CA PHE A 184 -8.19 -5.45 3.87
C PHE A 184 -9.59 -4.88 3.59
N ALA A 185 -10.13 -4.17 4.56
CA ALA A 185 -11.46 -3.59 4.50
C ALA A 185 -11.44 -2.08 4.69
N VAL A 186 -12.42 -1.42 4.09
CA VAL A 186 -12.68 0.00 4.31
C VAL A 186 -13.88 0.14 5.22
N SER A 187 -13.72 0.84 6.33
CA SER A 187 -14.84 1.22 7.18
C SER A 187 -15.09 2.72 7.08
N ILE A 188 -16.36 3.09 6.99
CA ILE A 188 -16.76 4.51 6.98
C ILE A 188 -17.19 4.88 8.38
N SER A 189 -16.46 5.82 9.00
CA SER A 189 -16.83 6.34 10.30
C SER A 189 -18.13 7.15 10.22
N LYS A 190 -18.81 7.35 11.37
CA LYS A 190 -20.02 8.19 11.46
C LYS A 190 -19.80 9.64 10.99
N SER A 191 -18.55 10.10 10.93
CA SER A 191 -18.14 11.41 10.41
C SER A 191 -17.85 11.40 8.91
N ARG A 192 -18.21 10.33 8.17
CA ARG A 192 -17.94 10.11 6.75
C ARG A 192 -16.45 10.09 6.38
N LYS A 193 -15.57 9.80 7.33
CA LYS A 193 -14.16 9.56 7.04
C LYS A 193 -13.94 8.08 6.77
N MET A 194 -13.27 7.77 5.67
CA MET A 194 -12.81 6.42 5.37
C MET A 194 -11.69 6.06 6.35
N THR A 195 -11.75 4.86 6.88
CA THR A 195 -10.70 4.28 7.71
C THR A 195 -10.29 2.98 7.04
N PHE A 196 -9.01 2.84 6.76
CA PHE A 196 -8.41 1.71 6.07
C PHE A 196 -7.68 0.85 7.09
N ALA A 197 -8.06 -0.40 7.22
CA ALA A 197 -7.42 -1.35 8.12
C ALA A 197 -7.75 -2.79 7.71
N SER A 198 -6.93 -3.74 8.14
CA SER A 198 -7.31 -5.15 8.07
C SER A 198 -8.54 -5.42 8.94
N ALA A 199 -9.49 -6.19 8.41
CA ALA A 199 -10.66 -6.62 9.17
C ALA A 199 -10.28 -7.64 10.26
N HIS A 200 -9.24 -8.43 10.02
CA HIS A 200 -8.77 -9.48 10.91
C HIS A 200 -7.23 -9.57 10.88
N GLY A 201 -6.52 -8.89 11.79
CA GLY A 201 -5.07 -9.03 11.94
C GLY A 201 -4.26 -7.78 11.57
N HIS A 202 -3.11 -7.99 10.94
CA HIS A 202 -2.16 -6.94 10.56
C HIS A 202 -2.34 -6.53 9.09
N ASP A 203 -2.02 -5.29 8.76
CA ASP A 203 -2.00 -4.73 7.40
C ASP A 203 -0.60 -4.22 6.99
N ASP A 204 0.43 -4.65 7.73
CA ASP A 204 1.81 -4.16 7.61
C ASP A 204 2.39 -4.34 6.20
N THR A 205 2.00 -5.42 5.48
CA THR A 205 2.54 -5.68 4.13
C THR A 205 1.79 -4.95 3.03
N VAL A 206 0.62 -4.39 3.34
CA VAL A 206 -0.20 -3.59 2.42
C VAL A 206 0.23 -2.13 2.44
N MET A 207 0.76 -1.66 3.58
CA MET A 207 1.28 -0.31 3.77
C MET A 207 2.71 -0.19 3.32
#